data_673f448b08c3ad1d90081eb06dea2850
#
_entry.id   673f448b08c3ad1d90081eb06dea2850
#
_cell.length_a   1.000
_cell.length_b   1.000
_cell.length_c   1.000
_cell.angle_alpha   90.00
_cell.angle_beta   90.00
_cell.angle_gamma   90.00
#
_symmetry.space_group_name_H-M   'P 1'
#
loop_
_entity.id
_entity.type
_entity.pdbx_description
1 polymer ?
#
loop_
_entity_poly.entity_id
_entity_poly.type
_entity_poly.pdbx_seq_one_letter_code
_entity_poly.pdbx_strand_id
1 'polypeptide(L)'
;MTSITVLTSNPKKPLTKTVSQKVDAVTGEVTYSIAQYDQSIKFFSSREESVRNFDDLSGLLTKLIADPYSCIIRGIVREGTDRSGHVRRKAGGEAGCIEEVDQQWVAIDIDKFPLAALGVSDIYEAPEAIRKLLPTCFAKAACWWKFSSSMGFTKAGTVSIHFYFWMSSPISNGELRSYFNSFN
;
A
#
# COMPACT_ATOMS: atom_id res chain seq x y z
N MET A 1 16.46 -12.59 7.62
CA MET A 1 15.08 -12.58 8.14
C MET A 1 14.73 -11.13 8.39
N THR A 2 13.68 -10.64 7.75
CA THR A 2 13.22 -9.25 7.89
C THR A 2 11.95 -9.25 8.74
N SER A 3 11.82 -8.26 9.64
CA SER A 3 10.57 -8.02 10.38
C SER A 3 9.75 -6.96 9.64
N ILE A 4 8.47 -7.23 9.45
CA ILE A 4 7.52 -6.27 8.87
C ILE A 4 6.57 -5.80 9.97
N THR A 5 6.54 -4.50 10.22
CA THR A 5 5.62 -3.92 11.17
C THR A 5 4.22 -3.79 10.57
N VAL A 6 3.26 -4.42 11.23
CA VAL A 6 1.83 -4.26 10.94
C VAL A 6 1.23 -3.33 11.98
N LEU A 7 0.60 -2.26 11.51
CA LEU A 7 -0.16 -1.32 12.35
C LEU A 7 -1.66 -1.60 12.20
N THR A 8 -2.36 -1.65 13.31
CA THR A 8 -3.83 -1.76 13.35
C THR A 8 -4.40 -0.52 14.04
N SER A 9 -5.37 0.14 13.41
CA SER A 9 -5.97 1.38 13.93
C SER A 9 -6.62 1.21 15.29
N ASN A 10 -6.40 2.19 16.17
CA ASN A 10 -7.00 2.26 17.50
C ASN A 10 -7.65 3.64 17.74
N PRO A 11 -8.97 3.77 17.99
CA PRO A 11 -9.96 2.67 17.89
C PRO A 11 -10.02 2.08 16.46
N LYS A 12 -10.59 0.88 16.34
CA LYS A 12 -10.75 0.20 15.04
C LYS A 12 -11.57 1.04 14.07
N LYS A 13 -10.90 1.69 13.13
CA LYS A 13 -11.50 2.45 12.04
C LYS A 13 -10.83 2.02 10.73
N PRO A 14 -11.57 1.88 9.63
CA PRO A 14 -10.99 1.46 8.36
C PRO A 14 -9.87 2.39 7.89
N LEU A 15 -8.76 1.82 7.44
CA LEU A 15 -7.63 2.50 6.81
C LEU A 15 -7.75 2.51 5.28
N THR A 16 -8.90 2.08 4.76
CA THR A 16 -9.24 2.06 3.35
C THR A 16 -10.21 3.18 3.01
N LYS A 17 -10.26 3.57 1.74
CA LYS A 17 -11.31 4.46 1.24
C LYS A 17 -12.66 3.74 1.33
N THR A 18 -13.73 4.49 1.64
CA THR A 18 -15.10 3.98 1.64
C THR A 18 -15.82 4.49 0.41
N VAL A 19 -16.42 3.57 -0.34
CA VAL A 19 -17.27 3.90 -1.49
C VAL A 19 -18.72 3.78 -1.04
N SER A 20 -19.49 4.85 -1.20
CA SER A 20 -20.93 4.89 -0.95
C SER A 20 -21.67 5.04 -2.25
N GLN A 21 -22.71 4.25 -2.42
CA GLN A 21 -23.64 4.33 -3.54
C GLN A 21 -24.91 5.06 -3.13
N LYS A 22 -25.38 5.97 -3.98
CA LYS A 22 -26.68 6.62 -3.86
C LYS A 22 -27.46 6.35 -5.13
N VAL A 23 -28.69 5.88 -4.98
CA VAL A 23 -29.64 5.70 -6.08
C VAL A 23 -30.67 6.82 -5.97
N ASP A 24 -30.86 7.58 -7.05
CA ASP A 24 -31.95 8.55 -7.13
C ASP A 24 -33.27 7.81 -7.23
N ALA A 25 -34.20 8.14 -6.32
CA ALA A 25 -35.48 7.42 -6.21
C ALA A 25 -36.44 7.71 -7.38
N VAL A 26 -36.22 8.79 -8.13
CA VAL A 26 -37.10 9.21 -9.25
C VAL A 26 -36.55 8.76 -10.59
N THR A 27 -35.24 8.99 -10.81
CA THR A 27 -34.58 8.71 -12.08
C THR A 27 -33.94 7.32 -12.14
N GLY A 28 -33.72 6.68 -11.01
CA GLY A 28 -32.95 5.43 -10.91
C GLY A 28 -31.44 5.63 -11.14
N GLU A 29 -30.96 6.87 -11.30
CA GLU A 29 -29.55 7.17 -11.52
C GLU A 29 -28.70 6.75 -10.32
N VAL A 30 -27.59 6.06 -10.60
CA VAL A 30 -26.66 5.61 -9.59
C VAL A 30 -25.45 6.53 -9.56
N THR A 31 -25.20 7.13 -8.40
CA THR A 31 -24.02 7.95 -8.16
C THR A 31 -23.14 7.33 -7.07
N TYR A 32 -21.83 7.47 -7.22
CA TYR A 32 -20.86 6.98 -6.24
C TYR A 32 -20.10 8.15 -5.61
N SER A 33 -19.90 8.06 -4.31
CA SER A 33 -19.04 8.98 -3.57
C SER A 33 -17.91 8.21 -2.89
N ILE A 34 -16.71 8.78 -2.89
CA ILE A 34 -15.52 8.17 -2.30
C ILE A 34 -15.09 9.03 -1.12
N ALA A 35 -15.21 8.50 0.08
CA ALA A 35 -14.63 9.11 1.28
C ALA A 35 -13.22 8.56 1.49
N GLN A 36 -12.27 9.46 1.78
CA GLN A 36 -10.93 9.07 2.23
C GLN A 36 -11.04 8.37 3.58
N TYR A 37 -10.03 7.54 3.92
CA TYR A 37 -9.97 7.01 5.29
C TYR A 37 -9.87 8.15 6.31
N ASP A 38 -10.35 7.90 7.52
CA ASP A 38 -10.39 8.90 8.59
C ASP A 38 -8.98 9.32 9.00
N GLN A 39 -8.55 10.49 8.55
CA GLN A 39 -7.22 11.05 8.87
C GLN A 39 -7.08 11.47 10.34
N SER A 40 -8.16 11.44 11.12
CA SER A 40 -8.10 11.65 12.57
C SER A 40 -7.50 10.46 13.33
N ILE A 41 -7.33 9.32 12.68
CA ILE A 41 -6.66 8.14 13.25
C ILE A 41 -5.20 8.48 13.52
N LYS A 42 -4.85 8.61 14.79
CA LYS A 42 -3.50 9.00 15.23
C LYS A 42 -2.76 7.87 15.92
N PHE A 43 -3.49 6.87 16.42
CA PHE A 43 -2.94 5.82 17.27
C PHE A 43 -3.22 4.44 16.69
N PHE A 44 -2.26 3.54 16.90
CA PHE A 44 -2.27 2.18 16.39
C PHE A 44 -1.74 1.22 17.45
N SER A 45 -2.24 0.01 17.46
CA SER A 45 -1.50 -1.13 17.98
C SER A 45 -0.54 -1.63 16.90
N SER A 46 0.55 -2.26 17.31
CA SER A 46 1.52 -2.82 16.37
C SER A 46 1.90 -4.24 16.71
N ARG A 47 2.22 -5.01 15.68
CA ARG A 47 2.86 -6.32 15.78
C ARG A 47 3.92 -6.47 14.71
N GLU A 48 4.88 -7.34 14.98
CA GLU A 48 5.94 -7.69 14.03
C GLU A 48 5.64 -9.05 13.41
N GLU A 49 5.76 -9.12 12.08
CA GLU A 49 5.62 -10.34 11.30
C GLU A 49 6.97 -10.72 10.69
N SER A 50 7.44 -11.92 10.96
CA SER A 50 8.70 -12.42 10.40
C SER A 50 8.50 -12.87 8.96
N VAL A 51 9.27 -12.30 8.04
CA VAL A 51 9.23 -12.57 6.60
C VAL A 51 10.63 -12.89 6.11
N ARG A 52 10.81 -14.01 5.41
CA ARG A 52 12.10 -14.52 4.96
C ARG A 52 12.29 -14.42 3.45
N ASN A 53 11.20 -14.40 2.71
CA ASN A 53 11.17 -14.47 1.26
C ASN A 53 9.87 -13.87 0.70
N PHE A 54 9.75 -13.91 -0.62
CA PHE A 54 8.58 -13.40 -1.32
C PHE A 54 7.28 -14.14 -0.97
N ASP A 55 7.33 -15.45 -0.74
CA ASP A 55 6.13 -16.25 -0.42
C ASP A 55 5.57 -15.86 0.96
N ASP A 56 6.44 -15.66 1.95
CA ASP A 56 6.06 -15.17 3.27
C ASP A 56 5.41 -13.76 3.16
N LEU A 57 6.01 -12.86 2.35
CA LEU A 57 5.46 -11.52 2.09
C LEU A 57 4.09 -11.60 1.42
N SER A 58 3.98 -12.39 0.36
CA SER A 58 2.73 -12.59 -0.37
C SER A 58 1.63 -13.15 0.52
N GLY A 59 1.96 -14.14 1.36
CA GLY A 59 1.05 -14.71 2.35
C GLY A 59 0.56 -13.69 3.39
N LEU A 60 1.46 -12.83 3.89
CA LEU A 60 1.11 -11.73 4.79
C LEU A 60 0.16 -10.74 4.11
N LEU A 61 0.51 -10.26 2.91
CA LEU A 61 -0.30 -9.30 2.16
C LEU A 61 -1.69 -9.85 1.83
N THR A 62 -1.78 -11.12 1.46
CA THR A 62 -3.05 -11.81 1.19
C THR A 62 -3.94 -11.88 2.44
N LYS A 63 -3.38 -12.11 3.61
CA LYS A 63 -4.14 -12.05 4.88
C LYS A 63 -4.62 -10.63 5.18
N LEU A 64 -3.77 -9.63 4.94
CA LEU A 64 -4.09 -8.23 5.24
C LEU A 64 -5.12 -7.61 4.28
N ILE A 65 -5.30 -8.16 3.07
CA ILE A 65 -6.31 -7.63 2.14
C ILE A 65 -7.74 -7.77 2.69
N ALA A 66 -7.98 -8.75 3.55
CA ALA A 66 -9.25 -8.98 4.22
C ALA A 66 -9.41 -8.15 5.50
N ASP A 67 -8.36 -7.45 5.95
CA ASP A 67 -8.37 -6.65 7.18
C ASP A 67 -8.28 -5.14 6.84
N PRO A 68 -9.43 -4.44 6.78
CA PRO A 68 -9.45 -3.02 6.44
C PRO A 68 -8.88 -2.11 7.54
N TYR A 69 -8.57 -2.65 8.72
CA TYR A 69 -8.09 -1.90 9.87
C TYR A 69 -6.58 -1.91 10.01
N SER A 70 -5.88 -2.72 9.21
CA SER A 70 -4.44 -2.90 9.31
C SER A 70 -3.70 -2.45 8.05
N CYS A 71 -2.46 -2.02 8.23
CA CYS A 71 -1.53 -1.72 7.15
C CYS A 71 -0.10 -2.12 7.54
N ILE A 72 0.77 -2.29 6.55
CA ILE A 72 2.20 -2.46 6.78
C ILE A 72 2.93 -1.12 6.61
N ILE A 73 4.06 -0.99 7.29
CA ILE A 73 4.94 0.17 7.16
C ILE A 73 6.39 -0.27 6.94
N ARG A 74 7.14 0.57 6.21
CA ARG A 74 8.59 0.42 6.08
C ARG A 74 9.28 1.13 7.26
N GLY A 75 9.50 0.37 8.32
CA GLY A 75 10.12 0.83 9.56
C GLY A 75 9.76 -0.09 10.70
N ILE A 76 10.35 0.15 11.84
CA ILE A 76 10.08 -0.57 13.09
C ILE A 76 9.51 0.39 14.12
N VAL A 77 8.75 -0.15 15.07
CA VAL A 77 8.32 0.63 16.22
C VAL A 77 9.50 0.79 17.18
N ARG A 78 9.81 2.05 17.51
CA ARG A 78 10.89 2.42 18.39
C ARG A 78 10.79 1.68 19.73
N GLU A 79 11.93 1.27 20.25
CA GLU A 79 12.01 0.63 21.57
C GLU A 79 11.40 1.51 22.66
N GLY A 80 10.75 0.90 23.65
CA GLY A 80 10.05 1.62 24.72
C GLY A 80 8.68 2.19 24.35
N THR A 81 8.26 2.11 23.06
CA THR A 81 6.91 2.55 22.68
C THR A 81 5.86 1.51 23.10
N ASP A 82 4.79 1.98 23.75
CA ASP A 82 3.64 1.13 24.04
C ASP A 82 2.94 0.69 22.73
N ARG A 83 3.03 -0.60 22.45
CA ARG A 83 2.52 -1.22 21.21
C ARG A 83 1.03 -1.59 21.27
N SER A 84 0.40 -1.46 22.44
CA SER A 84 -0.99 -1.91 22.68
C SER A 84 -2.06 -1.00 22.06
N GLY A 85 -1.68 0.17 21.59
CA GLY A 85 -2.63 1.12 20.99
C GLY A 85 -2.15 2.58 21.00
N HIS A 86 -0.88 2.80 21.30
CA HIS A 86 -0.31 4.16 21.44
C HIS A 86 0.78 4.47 20.38
N VAL A 87 0.99 3.58 19.41
CA VAL A 87 1.93 3.81 18.30
C VAL A 87 1.39 4.91 17.40
N ARG A 88 2.18 5.95 17.15
CA ARG A 88 1.88 6.98 16.15
C ARG A 88 2.57 6.66 14.85
N ARG A 89 1.82 6.64 13.73
CA ARG A 89 2.35 6.44 12.38
C ARG A 89 3.12 7.70 11.92
N LYS A 90 4.19 8.02 12.62
CA LYS A 90 5.05 9.17 12.32
C LYS A 90 6.51 8.76 12.52
N ALA A 91 7.32 8.96 11.48
CA ALA A 91 8.75 8.77 11.55
C ALA A 91 9.43 10.05 12.07
N GLY A 92 10.46 9.89 12.88
CA GLY A 92 11.31 10.98 13.37
C GLY A 92 10.65 11.95 14.36
N GLY A 93 11.51 12.79 14.99
CA GLY A 93 11.13 13.76 16.00
C GLY A 93 10.73 13.13 17.34
N GLU A 94 10.50 13.96 18.37
CA GLU A 94 10.15 13.51 19.73
C GLU A 94 8.83 12.73 19.80
N ALA A 95 7.86 13.06 18.92
CA ALA A 95 6.55 12.42 18.87
C ALA A 95 6.49 11.25 17.89
N GLY A 96 7.58 10.89 17.21
CA GLY A 96 7.64 9.80 16.25
C GLY A 96 7.87 8.46 16.94
N CYS A 97 6.99 7.49 16.66
CA CYS A 97 7.12 6.13 17.18
C CYS A 97 7.76 5.18 16.16
N ILE A 98 8.03 5.62 14.95
CA ILE A 98 8.57 4.78 13.87
C ILE A 98 10.00 5.19 13.59
N GLU A 99 10.87 4.20 13.56
CA GLU A 99 12.27 4.31 13.16
C GLU A 99 12.41 3.73 11.74
N GLU A 100 13.10 4.47 10.86
CA GLU A 100 13.42 3.98 9.53
C GLU A 100 14.56 2.97 9.61
N VAL A 101 14.33 1.81 9.00
CA VAL A 101 15.33 0.74 8.87
C VAL A 101 15.33 0.21 7.45
N ASP A 102 16.45 -0.36 7.05
CA ASP A 102 16.56 -1.03 5.76
C ASP A 102 15.63 -2.23 5.70
N GLN A 103 14.91 -2.36 4.60
CA GLN A 103 13.92 -3.41 4.41
C GLN A 103 14.16 -4.18 3.11
N GLN A 104 13.89 -5.49 3.13
CA GLN A 104 13.98 -6.34 1.93
C GLN A 104 12.71 -6.30 1.06
N TRP A 105 11.76 -5.45 1.36
CA TRP A 105 10.56 -5.29 0.53
C TRP A 105 10.36 -3.85 0.10
N VAL A 106 9.72 -3.67 -1.04
CA VAL A 106 9.35 -2.36 -1.56
C VAL A 106 7.91 -2.39 -2.05
N ALA A 107 7.19 -1.29 -1.80
CA ALA A 107 5.89 -1.03 -2.41
C ALA A 107 6.04 0.08 -3.45
N ILE A 108 5.49 -0.15 -4.65
CA ILE A 108 5.38 0.85 -5.70
C ILE A 108 3.90 1.15 -5.86
N ASP A 109 3.53 2.40 -5.63
CA ASP A 109 2.16 2.91 -5.75
C ASP A 109 2.03 3.70 -7.05
N ILE A 110 1.13 3.28 -7.91
CA ILE A 110 0.86 3.90 -9.20
C ILE A 110 -0.59 4.38 -9.20
N ASP A 111 -0.77 5.67 -9.27
CA ASP A 111 -2.08 6.30 -9.21
C ASP A 111 -2.52 6.86 -10.56
N LYS A 112 -3.78 6.56 -10.93
CA LYS A 112 -4.48 7.15 -12.08
C LYS A 112 -3.72 7.05 -13.41
N PHE A 113 -3.00 5.93 -13.61
CA PHE A 113 -2.29 5.68 -14.86
C PHE A 113 -3.30 5.52 -16.01
N PRO A 114 -3.15 6.21 -17.16
CA PRO A 114 -4.09 6.11 -18.27
C PRO A 114 -4.07 4.72 -18.92
N LEU A 115 -5.20 4.02 -18.97
CA LEU A 115 -5.31 2.70 -19.62
C LEU A 115 -4.98 2.77 -21.12
N ALA A 116 -5.38 3.85 -21.78
CA ALA A 116 -5.08 4.06 -23.21
C ALA A 116 -3.57 4.07 -23.49
N ALA A 117 -2.75 4.50 -22.53
CA ALA A 117 -1.28 4.49 -22.68
C ALA A 117 -0.67 3.09 -22.57
N LEU A 118 -1.43 2.11 -22.05
CA LEU A 118 -1.00 0.71 -21.94
C LEU A 118 -1.32 -0.12 -23.20
N GLY A 119 -2.21 0.38 -24.06
CA GLY A 119 -2.68 -0.38 -25.23
C GLY A 119 -3.47 -1.64 -24.86
N VAL A 120 -4.04 -1.70 -23.64
CA VAL A 120 -4.87 -2.83 -23.16
C VAL A 120 -6.33 -2.46 -23.15
N SER A 121 -7.19 -3.43 -23.46
CA SER A 121 -8.64 -3.28 -23.43
C SER A 121 -9.27 -3.80 -22.14
N ASP A 122 -8.62 -4.75 -21.48
CA ASP A 122 -9.06 -5.33 -20.23
C ASP A 122 -8.22 -4.76 -19.06
N ILE A 123 -8.93 -4.30 -18.02
CA ILE A 123 -8.31 -3.80 -16.80
C ILE A 123 -7.43 -4.85 -16.12
N TYR A 124 -7.73 -6.12 -16.26
CA TYR A 124 -6.97 -7.23 -15.69
C TYR A 124 -5.64 -7.50 -16.41
N GLU A 125 -5.44 -6.94 -17.61
CA GLU A 125 -4.16 -6.95 -18.33
C GLU A 125 -3.23 -5.81 -17.87
N ALA A 126 -3.82 -4.75 -17.28
CA ALA A 126 -3.07 -3.57 -16.86
C ALA A 126 -1.91 -3.85 -15.88
N PRO A 127 -2.04 -4.74 -14.87
CA PRO A 127 -0.93 -5.04 -13.98
C PRO A 127 0.33 -5.51 -14.70
N GLU A 128 0.18 -6.43 -15.65
CA GLU A 128 1.31 -6.94 -16.42
C GLU A 128 1.87 -5.89 -17.40
N ALA A 129 1.01 -5.10 -18.02
CA ALA A 129 1.43 -4.02 -18.90
C ALA A 129 2.21 -2.93 -18.15
N ILE A 130 1.71 -2.51 -16.98
CA ILE A 130 2.40 -1.53 -16.13
C ILE A 130 3.74 -2.09 -15.62
N ARG A 131 3.76 -3.36 -15.19
CA ARG A 131 4.97 -4.01 -14.70
C ARG A 131 6.11 -3.94 -15.74
N LYS A 132 5.80 -4.10 -17.01
CA LYS A 132 6.78 -3.99 -18.12
C LYS A 132 7.35 -2.59 -18.30
N LEU A 133 6.66 -1.55 -17.83
CA LEU A 133 7.16 -0.17 -17.86
C LEU A 133 8.08 0.16 -16.68
N LEU A 134 8.11 -0.68 -15.64
CA LEU A 134 9.00 -0.49 -14.51
C LEU A 134 10.46 -0.78 -14.92
N PRO A 135 11.46 -0.27 -14.16
CA PRO A 135 12.86 -0.65 -14.36
C PRO A 135 13.02 -2.17 -14.42
N THR A 136 13.95 -2.63 -15.23
CA THR A 136 14.11 -4.06 -15.60
C THR A 136 14.17 -5.00 -14.39
N CYS A 137 14.76 -4.57 -13.27
CA CYS A 137 14.82 -5.37 -12.04
C CYS A 137 13.43 -5.65 -11.47
N PHE A 138 12.47 -4.72 -11.56
CA PHE A 138 11.09 -4.90 -11.14
C PHE A 138 10.25 -5.58 -12.21
N ALA A 139 10.45 -5.21 -13.48
CA ALA A 139 9.71 -5.78 -14.61
C ALA A 139 9.83 -7.31 -14.70
N LYS A 140 10.97 -7.89 -14.29
CA LYS A 140 11.24 -9.32 -14.32
C LYS A 140 11.07 -10.03 -12.98
N ALA A 141 10.93 -9.30 -11.88
CA ALA A 141 10.81 -9.87 -10.55
C ALA A 141 9.39 -10.42 -10.29
N ALA A 142 9.29 -11.43 -9.43
CA ALA A 142 8.01 -11.82 -8.85
C ALA A 142 7.44 -10.67 -8.03
N CYS A 143 6.14 -10.40 -8.18
CA CYS A 143 5.46 -9.36 -7.43
C CYS A 143 4.08 -9.83 -6.95
N TRP A 144 3.68 -9.32 -5.80
CA TRP A 144 2.29 -9.34 -5.38
C TRP A 144 1.69 -7.98 -5.72
N TRP A 145 0.46 -7.95 -6.21
CA TRP A 145 -0.19 -6.70 -6.56
C TRP A 145 -1.66 -6.67 -6.18
N LYS A 146 -2.20 -5.50 -6.04
CA LYS A 146 -3.64 -5.25 -5.88
C LYS A 146 -4.05 -3.93 -6.50
N PHE A 147 -5.26 -3.84 -6.98
CA PHE A 147 -5.86 -2.55 -7.31
C PHE A 147 -6.07 -1.70 -6.05
N SER A 148 -6.00 -0.38 -6.20
CA SER A 148 -6.42 0.55 -5.15
C SER A 148 -7.89 0.33 -4.77
N SER A 149 -8.24 0.54 -3.50
CA SER A 149 -9.61 0.40 -3.00
C SER A 149 -10.65 1.31 -3.68
N SER A 150 -10.21 2.34 -4.39
CA SER A 150 -11.08 3.23 -5.17
C SER A 150 -11.11 2.90 -6.66
N MET A 151 -10.46 1.81 -7.08
CA MET A 151 -10.44 1.39 -8.48
C MET A 151 -11.85 1.10 -8.99
N GLY A 152 -12.18 1.57 -10.21
CA GLY A 152 -13.51 1.48 -10.79
C GLY A 152 -14.49 2.59 -10.38
N PHE A 153 -14.19 3.32 -9.32
CA PHE A 153 -15.04 4.41 -8.81
C PHE A 153 -14.40 5.80 -8.97
N THR A 154 -13.16 5.86 -9.47
CA THR A 154 -12.44 7.11 -9.78
C THR A 154 -12.59 7.47 -11.26
N LYS A 155 -11.68 8.27 -11.78
CA LYS A 155 -11.67 8.70 -13.18
C LYS A 155 -11.70 7.48 -14.12
N ALA A 156 -12.72 7.40 -14.97
CA ALA A 156 -12.81 6.37 -16.00
C ALA A 156 -11.56 6.37 -16.90
N GLY A 157 -11.18 5.19 -17.39
CA GLY A 157 -10.01 5.02 -18.26
C GLY A 157 -8.67 5.15 -17.57
N THR A 158 -8.63 5.09 -16.23
CA THR A 158 -7.38 5.08 -15.46
C THR A 158 -7.31 3.86 -14.54
N VAL A 159 -6.08 3.43 -14.22
CA VAL A 159 -5.81 2.39 -13.24
C VAL A 159 -4.98 2.92 -12.08
N SER A 160 -5.32 2.47 -10.87
CA SER A 160 -4.52 2.70 -9.65
C SER A 160 -4.20 1.35 -9.03
N ILE A 161 -2.92 1.07 -8.84
CA ILE A 161 -2.41 -0.25 -8.46
C ILE A 161 -1.21 -0.13 -7.54
N HIS A 162 -1.10 -1.06 -6.59
CA HIS A 162 0.05 -1.22 -5.72
C HIS A 162 0.77 -2.51 -6.06
N PHE A 163 2.08 -2.43 -6.31
CA PHE A 163 2.96 -3.59 -6.46
C PHE A 163 3.84 -3.73 -5.22
N TYR A 164 4.11 -4.98 -4.84
CA TYR A 164 5.01 -5.32 -3.75
C TYR A 164 6.05 -6.31 -4.24
N PHE A 165 7.31 -6.01 -3.98
CA PHE A 165 8.45 -6.81 -4.41
C PHE A 165 9.31 -7.20 -3.22
N TRP A 166 10.00 -8.32 -3.34
CA TRP A 166 11.03 -8.76 -2.42
C TRP A 166 12.40 -8.48 -3.02
N MET A 167 13.27 -7.81 -2.28
CA MET A 167 14.60 -7.43 -2.71
C MET A 167 15.61 -8.50 -2.30
N SER A 168 16.69 -8.66 -3.07
CA SER A 168 17.78 -9.59 -2.75
C SER A 168 18.56 -9.18 -1.50
N SER A 169 18.60 -7.89 -1.20
CA SER A 169 19.22 -7.31 0.00
C SER A 169 18.35 -6.21 0.59
N PRO A 170 18.49 -5.92 1.90
CA PRO A 170 17.85 -4.76 2.50
C PRO A 170 18.29 -3.48 1.81
N ILE A 171 17.38 -2.52 1.69
CA ILE A 171 17.60 -1.23 1.06
C ILE A 171 16.92 -0.14 1.89
N SER A 172 17.56 1.00 2.06
CA SER A 172 17.01 2.16 2.76
C SER A 172 15.97 2.92 1.93
N ASN A 173 15.14 3.74 2.59
CA ASN A 173 14.22 4.64 1.89
C ASN A 173 14.97 5.70 1.07
N GLY A 174 16.16 6.14 1.53
CA GLY A 174 17.01 7.09 0.83
C GLY A 174 17.53 6.53 -0.51
N GLU A 175 18.06 5.30 -0.49
CA GLU A 175 18.53 4.62 -1.68
C GLU A 175 17.40 4.37 -2.69
N LEU A 176 16.21 3.95 -2.22
CA LEU A 176 15.04 3.79 -3.10
C LEU A 176 14.66 5.11 -3.78
N ARG A 177 14.61 6.21 -3.03
CA ARG A 177 14.32 7.53 -3.61
C ARG A 177 15.37 7.93 -4.66
N SER A 178 16.65 7.76 -4.34
CA SER A 178 17.75 8.05 -5.28
C SER A 178 17.65 7.20 -6.54
N TYR A 179 17.36 5.91 -6.37
CA TYR A 179 17.17 4.99 -7.49
C TYR A 179 16.03 5.44 -8.41
N PHE A 180 14.83 5.69 -7.86
CA PHE A 180 13.70 6.12 -8.69
C PHE A 180 13.88 7.50 -9.30
N ASN A 181 14.57 8.43 -8.64
CA ASN A 181 14.87 9.75 -9.19
C ASN A 181 15.86 9.68 -10.38
N SER A 182 16.64 8.62 -10.51
CA SER A 182 17.55 8.45 -11.64
C SER A 182 16.86 8.09 -12.96
N PHE A 183 15.56 7.81 -12.93
CA PHE A 183 14.74 7.49 -14.13
C PHE A 183 13.85 8.65 -14.59
N ASN A 184 13.91 9.81 -13.94
CA ASN A 184 13.14 11.01 -14.31
C ASN A 184 13.94 11.98 -15.15
#